data_4ad27ca24138b75baf431103af291069
#
_entry.id   4ad27ca24138b75baf431103af291069
#
_cell.length_a   1.000
_cell.length_b   1.000
_cell.length_c   1.000
_cell.angle_alpha   90.00
_cell.angle_beta   90.00
_cell.angle_gamma   90.00
#
_symmetry.space_group_name_H-M   'P 1'
#
loop_
_entity.id
_entity.type
_entity.pdbx_description
1 polymer ?
#
loop_
_entity_poly.entity_id
_entity_poly.type
_entity_poly.pdbx_seq_one_letter_code
_entity_poly.pdbx_strand_id
1 'polypeptide(L)'
;MHSRPLRLAMQLGLFQLSLGILGVLILGLLNRLLIQDIQVPAVLAAVAVGGQQLMGFARAWFGHRSDRIPISRLRRTPFIVSSTVAIALLFCVACQLVLRLTTSKEASGGELNGLLMGLLILVFVGIGTAIAAGGTAFSALIADRTTEAERPRVLSVVWGMRLLGVLLGSVLVNQVFGSACAADASRSSVLAGLERLSLVTPLLLLGLGLVSVFGVERRTTGLMLPAGLVPPDVPQRLALPQLLLQLRTIPQAGRFLGVL
;
A
#
# COMPACT_ATOMS: atom_id res chain seq x y z
N MET A 1 25.25 -13.60 17.45
CA MET A 1 25.07 -12.46 16.53
C MET A 1 23.84 -12.58 15.58
N HIS A 2 22.98 -13.58 15.71
CA HIS A 2 21.84 -13.87 14.79
C HIS A 2 20.55 -13.07 15.03
N SER A 3 20.46 -12.29 16.11
CA SER A 3 19.21 -11.60 16.48
C SER A 3 18.92 -10.27 15.78
N ARG A 4 19.94 -9.63 15.22
CA ARG A 4 19.78 -8.29 14.58
C ARG A 4 18.99 -8.33 13.26
N PRO A 5 19.26 -9.25 12.30
CA PRO A 5 18.49 -9.28 11.05
C PRO A 5 17.04 -9.72 11.25
N LEU A 6 16.76 -10.61 12.21
CA LEU A 6 15.40 -11.05 12.51
C LEU A 6 14.57 -9.92 13.16
N ARG A 7 15.12 -9.16 14.10
CA ARG A 7 14.46 -7.98 14.67
C ARG A 7 14.11 -6.96 13.60
N LEU A 8 15.06 -6.67 12.70
CA LEU A 8 14.85 -5.76 11.58
C LEU A 8 13.73 -6.28 10.66
N ALA A 9 13.75 -7.58 10.33
CA ALA A 9 12.73 -8.22 9.50
C ALA A 9 11.34 -8.14 10.14
N MET A 10 11.22 -8.42 11.43
CA MET A 10 9.97 -8.32 12.19
C MET A 10 9.45 -6.87 12.21
N GLN A 11 10.32 -5.92 12.51
CA GLN A 11 9.93 -4.51 12.56
C GLN A 11 9.49 -3.99 11.19
N LEU A 12 10.26 -4.22 10.15
CA LEU A 12 9.89 -3.85 8.78
C LEU A 12 8.65 -4.60 8.31
N GLY A 13 8.49 -5.85 8.73
CA GLY A 13 7.33 -6.68 8.41
C GLY A 13 6.00 -6.10 8.87
N LEU A 14 5.97 -5.23 9.91
CA LEU A 14 4.75 -4.55 10.36
C LEU A 14 4.11 -3.68 9.26
N PHE A 15 4.92 -3.06 8.40
CA PHE A 15 4.39 -2.34 7.24
C PHE A 15 3.68 -3.30 6.27
N GLN A 16 4.26 -4.45 5.98
CA GLN A 16 3.61 -5.44 5.12
C GLN A 16 2.40 -6.09 5.78
N LEU A 17 2.43 -6.27 7.09
CA LEU A 17 1.27 -6.74 7.86
C LEU A 17 0.10 -5.76 7.72
N SER A 18 0.34 -4.45 7.84
CA SER A 18 -0.68 -3.43 7.65
C SER A 18 -1.28 -3.47 6.22
N LEU A 19 -0.43 -3.67 5.20
CA LEU A 19 -0.90 -3.84 3.82
C LEU A 19 -1.67 -5.14 3.59
N GLY A 20 -1.36 -6.21 4.35
CA GLY A 20 -2.12 -7.46 4.35
C GLY A 20 -3.55 -7.25 4.87
N ILE A 21 -3.69 -6.58 6.02
CA ILE A 21 -4.99 -6.20 6.61
C ILE A 21 -5.79 -5.35 5.61
N LEU A 22 -5.17 -4.29 5.08
CA LEU A 22 -5.79 -3.40 4.09
C LEU A 22 -6.30 -4.16 2.86
N GLY A 23 -5.51 -5.13 2.37
CA GLY A 23 -5.88 -5.95 1.22
C GLY A 23 -7.19 -6.70 1.43
N VAL A 24 -7.39 -7.31 2.60
CA VAL A 24 -8.65 -8.01 2.93
C VAL A 24 -9.81 -7.04 3.04
N LEU A 25 -9.59 -5.87 3.64
CA LEU A 25 -10.65 -4.88 3.80
C LEU A 25 -11.11 -4.31 2.44
N ILE A 26 -10.20 -4.06 1.52
CA ILE A 26 -10.56 -3.53 0.20
C ILE A 26 -11.09 -4.63 -0.71
N LEU A 27 -10.31 -5.70 -0.94
CA LEU A 27 -10.64 -6.74 -1.91
C LEU A 27 -11.72 -7.70 -1.41
N GLY A 28 -11.78 -7.92 -0.10
CA GLY A 28 -12.80 -8.77 0.52
C GLY A 28 -14.05 -7.97 0.87
N LEU A 29 -13.94 -7.10 1.86
CA LEU A 29 -15.09 -6.43 2.46
C LEU A 29 -15.71 -5.36 1.57
N LEU A 30 -14.94 -4.33 1.16
CA LEU A 30 -15.50 -3.22 0.38
C LEU A 30 -16.00 -3.69 -0.98
N ASN A 31 -15.30 -4.61 -1.63
CA ASN A 31 -15.76 -5.21 -2.89
C ASN A 31 -17.09 -5.98 -2.71
N ARG A 32 -17.21 -6.75 -1.63
CA ARG A 32 -18.47 -7.45 -1.30
C ARG A 32 -19.61 -6.46 -1.07
N LEU A 33 -19.39 -5.42 -0.24
CA LEU A 33 -20.41 -4.41 0.04
C LEU A 33 -20.87 -3.70 -1.23
N LEU A 34 -19.96 -3.35 -2.13
CA LEU A 34 -20.30 -2.72 -3.40
C LEU A 34 -21.19 -3.61 -4.26
N ILE A 35 -20.87 -4.90 -4.37
CA ILE A 35 -21.58 -5.82 -5.28
C ILE A 35 -22.87 -6.34 -4.63
N GLN A 36 -22.82 -6.80 -3.40
CA GLN A 36 -23.94 -7.52 -2.76
C GLN A 36 -24.92 -6.57 -2.06
N ASP A 37 -24.42 -5.61 -1.29
CA ASP A 37 -25.28 -4.76 -0.48
C ASP A 37 -25.76 -3.52 -1.26
N ILE A 38 -24.85 -2.86 -2.00
CA ILE A 38 -25.19 -1.67 -2.80
C ILE A 38 -25.66 -2.05 -4.20
N GLN A 39 -25.40 -3.29 -4.64
CA GLN A 39 -25.75 -3.77 -5.99
C GLN A 39 -25.17 -2.86 -7.10
N VAL A 40 -23.92 -2.46 -6.94
CA VAL A 40 -23.16 -1.78 -8.01
C VAL A 40 -22.90 -2.80 -9.12
N PRO A 41 -23.03 -2.43 -10.40
CA PRO A 41 -22.64 -3.31 -11.50
C PRO A 41 -21.23 -3.84 -11.32
N ALA A 42 -21.04 -5.16 -11.45
CA ALA A 42 -19.77 -5.82 -11.16
C ALA A 42 -18.57 -5.22 -11.90
N VAL A 43 -18.80 -4.72 -13.14
CA VAL A 43 -17.77 -4.04 -13.93
C VAL A 43 -17.30 -2.76 -13.24
N LEU A 44 -18.21 -1.94 -12.71
CA LEU A 44 -17.86 -0.70 -12.02
C LEU A 44 -17.15 -0.98 -10.69
N ALA A 45 -17.60 -2.00 -9.94
CA ALA A 45 -16.93 -2.45 -8.72
C ALA A 45 -15.51 -2.95 -9.03
N ALA A 46 -15.35 -3.75 -10.09
CA ALA A 46 -14.05 -4.23 -10.54
C ALA A 46 -13.11 -3.10 -10.97
N VAL A 47 -13.61 -2.09 -11.70
CA VAL A 47 -12.84 -0.90 -12.08
C VAL A 47 -12.42 -0.11 -10.84
N ALA A 48 -13.32 0.08 -9.88
CA ALA A 48 -13.04 0.79 -8.64
C ALA A 48 -11.92 0.09 -7.85
N VAL A 49 -12.15 -1.16 -7.47
CA VAL A 49 -11.23 -1.93 -6.64
C VAL A 49 -9.96 -2.32 -7.39
N GLY A 50 -10.07 -2.63 -8.69
CA GLY A 50 -8.94 -2.97 -9.56
C GLY A 50 -8.05 -1.78 -9.90
N GLY A 51 -8.60 -0.56 -9.90
CA GLY A 51 -7.87 0.67 -10.20
C GLY A 51 -6.62 0.87 -9.35
N GLN A 52 -6.64 0.41 -8.09
CA GLN A 52 -5.45 0.43 -7.23
C GLN A 52 -4.30 -0.44 -7.77
N GLN A 53 -4.60 -1.54 -8.46
CA GLN A 53 -3.57 -2.45 -8.99
C GLN A 53 -2.90 -1.87 -10.25
N LEU A 54 -3.64 -1.08 -11.03
CA LEU A 54 -3.13 -0.41 -12.22
C LEU A 54 -2.00 0.58 -11.89
N MET A 55 -1.93 1.06 -10.65
CA MET A 55 -0.86 1.98 -10.21
C MET A 55 0.50 1.30 -10.00
N GLY A 56 0.63 0.00 -10.34
CA GLY A 56 1.89 -0.73 -10.27
C GLY A 56 3.03 -0.06 -11.07
N PHE A 57 2.73 0.56 -12.22
CA PHE A 57 3.69 1.31 -13.02
C PHE A 57 4.26 2.55 -12.31
N ALA A 58 3.51 3.16 -11.42
CA ALA A 58 3.95 4.31 -10.64
C ALA A 58 5.15 3.99 -9.72
N ARG A 59 5.40 2.70 -9.43
CA ARG A 59 6.56 2.24 -8.63
C ARG A 59 7.88 2.67 -9.24
N ALA A 60 8.03 2.61 -10.57
CA ALA A 60 9.24 3.03 -11.25
C ALA A 60 9.50 4.53 -11.07
N TRP A 61 8.45 5.35 -11.17
CA TRP A 61 8.53 6.79 -10.98
C TRP A 61 8.86 7.17 -9.55
N PHE A 62 8.20 6.56 -8.56
CA PHE A 62 8.46 6.80 -7.14
C PHE A 62 9.84 6.29 -6.71
N GLY A 63 10.31 5.17 -7.26
CA GLY A 63 11.67 4.67 -7.02
C GLY A 63 12.71 5.70 -7.40
N HIS A 64 12.63 6.22 -8.63
CA HIS A 64 13.53 7.23 -9.12
C HIS A 64 13.47 8.54 -8.29
N ARG A 65 12.27 8.96 -7.88
CA ARG A 65 12.08 10.18 -7.09
C ARG A 65 12.60 10.01 -5.65
N SER A 66 12.38 8.86 -5.02
CA SER A 66 12.88 8.60 -3.67
C SER A 66 14.41 8.53 -3.59
N ASP A 67 15.07 8.23 -4.72
CA ASP A 67 16.53 8.20 -4.80
C ASP A 67 17.15 9.60 -4.90
N ARG A 68 16.42 10.57 -5.43
CA ARG A 68 16.91 11.92 -5.73
C ARG A 68 16.65 12.94 -4.63
N ILE A 69 15.60 12.79 -3.85
CA ILE A 69 15.15 13.82 -2.90
C ILE A 69 15.32 13.32 -1.46
N PRO A 70 16.41 13.70 -0.76
CA PRO A 70 16.52 13.46 0.67
C PRO A 70 15.61 14.46 1.41
N ILE A 71 14.58 13.94 2.09
CA ILE A 71 13.71 14.76 2.94
C ILE A 71 14.20 14.60 4.38
N SER A 72 14.58 15.72 5.03
CA SER A 72 14.90 15.74 6.48
C SER A 72 16.01 14.77 6.93
N ARG A 73 17.12 14.65 6.17
CA ARG A 73 18.26 13.73 6.44
C ARG A 73 17.91 12.23 6.39
N LEU A 74 16.67 11.87 6.04
CA LEU A 74 16.20 10.51 5.82
C LEU A 74 15.79 10.39 4.34
N ARG A 75 16.13 9.27 3.71
CA ARG A 75 15.86 9.09 2.26
C ARG A 75 14.60 8.28 2.02
N ARG A 76 14.37 7.24 2.78
CA ARG A 76 13.29 6.24 2.55
C ARG A 76 12.13 6.40 3.53
N THR A 77 12.43 6.62 4.80
CA THR A 77 11.42 6.73 5.86
C THR A 77 10.32 7.76 5.57
N PRO A 78 10.62 8.99 5.08
CA PRO A 78 9.55 9.97 4.82
C PRO A 78 8.55 9.50 3.78
N PHE A 79 8.99 8.77 2.75
CA PHE A 79 8.11 8.21 1.72
C PHE A 79 7.21 7.10 2.28
N ILE A 80 7.74 6.25 3.15
CA ILE A 80 6.95 5.19 3.80
C ILE A 80 5.92 5.81 4.75
N VAL A 81 6.33 6.80 5.55
CA VAL A 81 5.44 7.51 6.48
C VAL A 81 4.34 8.24 5.72
N SER A 82 4.69 9.05 4.71
CA SER A 82 3.70 9.79 3.92
C SER A 82 2.72 8.85 3.20
N SER A 83 3.20 7.73 2.66
CA SER A 83 2.35 6.73 2.04
C SER A 83 1.42 6.06 3.06
N THR A 84 1.90 5.74 4.26
CA THR A 84 1.08 5.17 5.32
C THR A 84 -0.03 6.12 5.76
N VAL A 85 0.29 7.41 5.93
CA VAL A 85 -0.69 8.46 6.24
C VAL A 85 -1.71 8.59 5.11
N ALA A 86 -1.24 8.66 3.86
CA ALA A 86 -2.12 8.75 2.70
C ALA A 86 -3.07 7.54 2.60
N ILE A 87 -2.56 6.31 2.78
CA ILE A 87 -3.37 5.09 2.77
C ILE A 87 -4.44 5.13 3.85
N ALA A 88 -4.07 5.52 5.08
CA ALA A 88 -4.99 5.57 6.20
C ALA A 88 -6.13 6.60 5.98
N LEU A 89 -5.78 7.79 5.50
CA LEU A 89 -6.75 8.85 5.21
C LEU A 89 -7.66 8.46 4.03
N LEU A 90 -7.08 7.97 2.94
CA LEU A 90 -7.85 7.56 1.76
C LEU A 90 -8.76 6.36 2.06
N PHE A 91 -8.33 5.43 2.91
CA PHE A 91 -9.19 4.33 3.35
C PHE A 91 -10.38 4.84 4.17
N CYS A 92 -10.16 5.79 5.08
CA CYS A 92 -11.25 6.45 5.82
C CYS A 92 -12.25 7.11 4.84
N VAL A 93 -11.75 7.88 3.86
CA VAL A 93 -12.58 8.50 2.83
C VAL A 93 -13.33 7.45 2.00
N ALA A 94 -12.69 6.34 1.64
CA ALA A 94 -13.35 5.25 0.91
C ALA A 94 -14.54 4.68 1.70
N CYS A 95 -14.37 4.41 3.00
CA CYS A 95 -15.46 3.94 3.85
C CYS A 95 -16.61 4.95 3.93
N GLN A 96 -16.30 6.25 4.09
CA GLN A 96 -17.32 7.31 4.11
C GLN A 96 -18.05 7.46 2.76
N LEU A 97 -17.34 7.30 1.65
CA LEU A 97 -17.97 7.32 0.32
C LEU A 97 -18.90 6.12 0.12
N VAL A 98 -18.50 4.92 0.58
CA VAL A 98 -19.36 3.72 0.54
C VAL A 98 -20.61 3.93 1.38
N LEU A 99 -20.50 4.50 2.59
CA LEU A 99 -21.64 4.85 3.43
C LEU A 99 -22.58 5.86 2.72
N ARG A 100 -22.03 6.91 2.15
CA ARG A 100 -22.83 7.92 1.40
C ARG A 100 -23.45 7.36 0.13
N LEU A 101 -22.76 6.43 -0.55
CA LEU A 101 -23.30 5.79 -1.75
C LEU A 101 -24.51 4.92 -1.40
N THR A 102 -24.47 4.24 -0.25
CA THR A 102 -25.60 3.44 0.27
C THR A 102 -26.82 4.32 0.56
N THR A 103 -26.62 5.42 1.32
CA THR A 103 -27.71 6.33 1.68
C THR A 103 -28.25 7.11 0.47
N SER A 104 -27.41 7.52 -0.46
CA SER A 104 -27.82 8.20 -1.69
C SER A 104 -28.67 7.31 -2.58
N LYS A 105 -28.31 6.03 -2.71
CA LYS A 105 -29.07 5.07 -3.51
C LYS A 105 -30.46 4.83 -2.93
N GLU A 106 -30.60 4.82 -1.60
CA GLU A 106 -31.91 4.71 -0.94
C GLU A 106 -32.78 5.95 -1.20
N ALA A 107 -32.19 7.14 -1.07
CA ALA A 107 -32.92 8.38 -1.26
C ALA A 107 -33.38 8.60 -2.70
N SER A 108 -32.64 8.09 -3.69
CA SER A 108 -32.94 8.23 -5.12
C SER A 108 -33.78 7.08 -5.71
N GLY A 109 -34.37 6.23 -4.89
CA GLY A 109 -35.20 5.14 -5.38
C GLY A 109 -34.44 4.03 -6.12
N GLY A 110 -33.12 3.88 -5.86
CA GLY A 110 -32.29 2.82 -6.43
C GLY A 110 -31.28 3.30 -7.48
N GLU A 111 -31.29 4.57 -7.85
CA GLU A 111 -30.32 5.11 -8.81
C GLU A 111 -28.93 5.26 -8.18
N LEU A 112 -27.91 4.95 -8.96
CA LEU A 112 -26.52 5.02 -8.55
C LEU A 112 -25.99 6.44 -8.79
N ASN A 113 -25.50 7.10 -7.74
CA ASN A 113 -24.90 8.42 -7.87
C ASN A 113 -23.51 8.31 -8.54
N GLY A 114 -23.44 8.67 -9.84
CA GLY A 114 -22.24 8.59 -10.65
C GLY A 114 -21.06 9.43 -10.11
N LEU A 115 -21.35 10.57 -9.47
CA LEU A 115 -20.32 11.42 -8.86
C LEU A 115 -19.64 10.71 -7.69
N LEU A 116 -20.42 10.13 -6.77
CA LEU A 116 -19.87 9.39 -5.63
C LEU A 116 -19.08 8.16 -6.08
N MET A 117 -19.57 7.48 -7.12
CA MET A 117 -18.85 6.35 -7.69
C MET A 117 -17.53 6.76 -8.35
N GLY A 118 -17.52 7.86 -9.11
CA GLY A 118 -16.31 8.42 -9.69
C GLY A 118 -15.28 8.84 -8.63
N LEU A 119 -15.73 9.48 -7.54
CA LEU A 119 -14.87 9.82 -6.41
C LEU A 119 -14.30 8.56 -5.72
N LEU A 120 -15.09 7.51 -5.56
CA LEU A 120 -14.64 6.26 -4.97
C LEU A 120 -13.54 5.61 -5.84
N ILE A 121 -13.70 5.58 -7.15
CA ILE A 121 -12.68 5.10 -8.09
C ILE A 121 -11.38 5.91 -7.92
N LEU A 122 -11.49 7.23 -7.87
CA LEU A 122 -10.33 8.11 -7.68
C LEU A 122 -9.60 7.85 -6.35
N VAL A 123 -10.34 7.62 -5.28
CA VAL A 123 -9.79 7.27 -3.97
C VAL A 123 -9.05 5.95 -4.02
N PHE A 124 -9.58 4.91 -4.68
CA PHE A 124 -8.88 3.64 -4.83
C PHE A 124 -7.60 3.75 -5.68
N VAL A 125 -7.63 4.54 -6.75
CA VAL A 125 -6.42 4.88 -7.53
C VAL A 125 -5.39 5.60 -6.63
N GLY A 126 -5.84 6.52 -5.78
CA GLY A 126 -5.00 7.19 -4.78
C GLY A 126 -4.36 6.21 -3.79
N ILE A 127 -5.14 5.25 -3.27
CA ILE A 127 -4.62 4.19 -2.39
C ILE A 127 -3.56 3.37 -3.12
N GLY A 128 -3.83 2.94 -4.36
CA GLY A 128 -2.86 2.21 -5.19
C GLY A 128 -1.56 2.98 -5.40
N THR A 129 -1.67 4.29 -5.68
CA THR A 129 -0.52 5.19 -5.83
C THR A 129 0.30 5.28 -4.54
N ALA A 130 -0.37 5.43 -3.39
CA ALA A 130 0.28 5.48 -2.08
C ALA A 130 0.97 4.14 -1.75
N ILE A 131 0.32 2.99 -2.04
CA ILE A 131 0.93 1.66 -1.88
C ILE A 131 2.17 1.52 -2.78
N ALA A 132 2.10 2.01 -4.02
CA ALA A 132 3.23 1.98 -4.95
C ALA A 132 4.42 2.81 -4.43
N ALA A 133 4.17 4.02 -3.95
CA ALA A 133 5.18 4.91 -3.39
C ALA A 133 5.86 4.31 -2.14
N GLY A 134 5.06 3.90 -1.15
CA GLY A 134 5.54 3.31 0.09
C GLY A 134 6.23 1.97 -0.12
N GLY A 135 5.65 1.10 -0.96
CA GLY A 135 6.21 -0.22 -1.26
C GLY A 135 7.56 -0.15 -1.96
N THR A 136 7.76 0.82 -2.85
CA THR A 136 9.05 1.03 -3.52
C THR A 136 10.12 1.53 -2.54
N ALA A 137 9.80 2.55 -1.74
CA ALA A 137 10.70 3.07 -0.71
C ALA A 137 11.04 2.00 0.34
N PHE A 138 10.06 1.17 0.70
CA PHE A 138 10.20 0.04 1.62
C PHE A 138 11.16 -1.03 1.08
N SER A 139 10.99 -1.44 -0.19
CA SER A 139 11.88 -2.42 -0.83
C SER A 139 13.32 -1.90 -0.91
N ALA A 140 13.49 -0.62 -1.23
CA ALA A 140 14.79 0.03 -1.24
C ALA A 140 15.41 0.10 0.18
N LEU A 141 14.59 0.37 1.22
CA LEU A 141 15.06 0.38 2.60
C LEU A 141 15.56 -1.01 3.05
N ILE A 142 14.89 -2.08 2.65
CA ILE A 142 15.36 -3.45 2.90
C ILE A 142 16.72 -3.66 2.22
N ALA A 143 16.84 -3.29 0.94
CA ALA A 143 18.09 -3.44 0.20
C ALA A 143 19.25 -2.68 0.84
N ASP A 144 18.99 -1.45 1.32
CA ASP A 144 19.98 -0.60 2.00
C ASP A 144 20.39 -1.12 3.38
N ARG A 145 19.58 -1.99 4.02
CA ARG A 145 19.79 -2.47 5.40
C ARG A 145 20.17 -3.93 5.51
N THR A 146 20.17 -4.66 4.41
CA THR A 146 20.49 -6.09 4.38
C THR A 146 21.62 -6.38 3.42
N THR A 147 22.51 -7.30 3.81
CA THR A 147 23.49 -7.87 2.89
C THR A 147 22.79 -8.83 1.90
N GLU A 148 23.42 -9.14 0.77
CA GLU A 148 22.87 -10.05 -0.22
C GLU A 148 22.54 -11.43 0.37
N ALA A 149 23.37 -11.92 1.28
CA ALA A 149 23.17 -13.21 1.96
C ALA A 149 22.00 -13.22 2.95
N GLU A 150 21.69 -12.07 3.58
CA GLU A 150 20.60 -11.95 4.57
C GLU A 150 19.26 -11.61 3.92
N ARG A 151 19.28 -10.97 2.74
CA ARG A 151 18.10 -10.45 2.06
C ARG A 151 16.99 -11.49 1.84
N PRO A 152 17.26 -12.73 1.40
CA PRO A 152 16.22 -13.75 1.23
C PRO A 152 15.49 -14.08 2.54
N ARG A 153 16.23 -14.17 3.66
CA ARG A 153 15.64 -14.45 4.99
C ARG A 153 14.76 -13.29 5.47
N VAL A 154 15.23 -12.07 5.30
CA VAL A 154 14.44 -10.87 5.67
C VAL A 154 13.18 -10.79 4.84
N LEU A 155 13.26 -11.02 3.53
CA LEU A 155 12.10 -11.01 2.64
C LEU A 155 11.09 -12.10 2.98
N SER A 156 11.53 -13.32 3.32
CA SER A 156 10.60 -14.39 3.70
C SER A 156 9.81 -14.07 4.97
N VAL A 157 10.44 -13.46 5.98
CA VAL A 157 9.75 -13.00 7.19
C VAL A 157 8.77 -11.89 6.87
N VAL A 158 9.19 -10.91 6.08
CA VAL A 158 8.37 -9.75 5.68
C VAL A 158 7.13 -10.20 4.89
N TRP A 159 7.26 -11.12 3.95
CA TRP A 159 6.14 -11.70 3.22
C TRP A 159 5.25 -12.59 4.11
N GLY A 160 5.85 -13.35 5.02
CA GLY A 160 5.10 -14.10 6.04
C GLY A 160 4.23 -13.19 6.89
N MET A 161 4.75 -12.02 7.31
CA MET A 161 3.96 -11.03 8.04
C MET A 161 2.83 -10.41 7.20
N ARG A 162 3.01 -10.29 5.88
CA ARG A 162 1.91 -9.89 4.99
C ARG A 162 0.76 -10.91 5.01
N LEU A 163 1.09 -12.20 4.91
CA LEU A 163 0.09 -13.27 5.00
C LEU A 163 -0.58 -13.30 6.38
N LEU A 164 0.19 -13.11 7.45
CA LEU A 164 -0.37 -12.95 8.80
C LEU A 164 -1.32 -11.75 8.85
N GLY A 165 -1.00 -10.65 8.19
CA GLY A 165 -1.88 -9.49 8.05
C GLY A 165 -3.19 -9.82 7.36
N VAL A 166 -3.17 -10.66 6.32
CA VAL A 166 -4.38 -11.16 5.66
C VAL A 166 -5.26 -11.97 6.63
N LEU A 167 -4.65 -12.86 7.43
CA LEU A 167 -5.38 -13.64 8.44
C LEU A 167 -5.99 -12.73 9.52
N LEU A 168 -5.22 -11.79 10.06
CA LEU A 168 -5.70 -10.84 11.06
C LEU A 168 -6.78 -9.92 10.51
N GLY A 169 -6.65 -9.49 9.26
CA GLY A 169 -7.69 -8.72 8.56
C GLY A 169 -8.99 -9.49 8.42
N SER A 170 -8.92 -10.78 8.10
CA SER A 170 -10.11 -11.65 8.03
C SER A 170 -10.78 -11.83 9.38
N VAL A 171 -9.98 -12.01 10.45
CA VAL A 171 -10.50 -12.07 11.83
C VAL A 171 -11.16 -10.74 12.23
N LEU A 172 -10.52 -9.60 11.90
CA LEU A 172 -11.08 -8.28 12.19
C LEU A 172 -12.43 -8.06 11.50
N VAL A 173 -12.54 -8.43 10.20
CA VAL A 173 -13.80 -8.38 9.47
C VAL A 173 -14.85 -9.27 10.14
N ASN A 174 -14.48 -10.50 10.51
CA ASN A 174 -15.40 -11.41 11.17
C ASN A 174 -15.87 -10.91 12.54
N GLN A 175 -15.00 -10.30 13.33
CA GLN A 175 -15.38 -9.72 14.63
C GLN A 175 -16.32 -8.52 14.50
N VAL A 176 -16.10 -7.67 13.49
CA VAL A 176 -16.93 -6.47 13.31
C VAL A 176 -18.24 -6.79 12.59
N PHE A 177 -18.21 -7.74 11.67
CA PHE A 177 -19.37 -8.11 10.82
C PHE A 177 -19.92 -9.51 11.09
N GLY A 178 -19.35 -10.27 12.04
CA GLY A 178 -19.73 -11.67 12.24
C GLY A 178 -21.22 -11.87 12.54
N SER A 179 -21.83 -10.95 13.27
CA SER A 179 -23.28 -10.88 13.46
C SER A 179 -24.03 -10.31 12.26
N ALA A 180 -23.38 -9.49 11.44
CA ALA A 180 -23.93 -8.86 10.25
C ALA A 180 -23.76 -9.73 8.98
N CYS A 181 -22.95 -10.78 9.03
CA CYS A 181 -22.83 -11.78 7.95
C CYS A 181 -23.86 -12.90 8.06
N ALA A 182 -24.66 -12.97 9.13
CA ALA A 182 -25.82 -13.83 9.21
C ALA A 182 -26.89 -13.40 8.17
N ALA A 183 -27.59 -14.36 7.59
CA ALA A 183 -28.56 -14.13 6.50
C ALA A 183 -29.67 -13.10 6.86
N ASP A 184 -29.91 -12.88 8.16
CA ASP A 184 -30.90 -11.95 8.72
C ASP A 184 -30.29 -10.67 9.31
N ALA A 185 -29.03 -10.33 9.00
CA ALA A 185 -28.41 -9.16 9.55
C ALA A 185 -29.10 -7.88 9.08
N SER A 186 -29.53 -7.07 10.02
CA SER A 186 -30.12 -5.77 9.70
C SER A 186 -29.07 -4.90 9.01
N ARG A 187 -29.47 -4.20 7.96
CA ARG A 187 -28.61 -3.28 7.20
C ARG A 187 -27.93 -2.23 8.10
N SER A 188 -28.61 -1.83 9.18
CA SER A 188 -28.06 -0.93 10.20
C SER A 188 -26.83 -1.50 10.90
N SER A 189 -26.74 -2.80 11.09
CA SER A 189 -25.56 -3.44 11.69
C SER A 189 -24.34 -3.42 10.74
N VAL A 190 -24.58 -3.55 9.43
CA VAL A 190 -23.52 -3.44 8.41
C VAL A 190 -22.98 -2.02 8.35
N LEU A 191 -23.84 -1.00 8.34
CA LEU A 191 -23.45 0.40 8.32
C LEU A 191 -22.67 0.78 9.59
N ALA A 192 -23.13 0.38 10.77
CA ALA A 192 -22.45 0.60 12.04
C ALA A 192 -21.07 -0.11 12.08
N GLY A 193 -20.97 -1.31 11.52
CA GLY A 193 -19.70 -2.02 11.36
C GLY A 193 -18.72 -1.27 10.47
N LEU A 194 -19.18 -0.75 9.33
CA LEU A 194 -18.36 0.02 8.40
C LEU A 194 -17.89 1.34 9.02
N GLU A 195 -18.75 2.00 9.78
CA GLU A 195 -18.41 3.22 10.51
C GLU A 195 -17.31 2.96 11.55
N ARG A 196 -17.42 1.89 12.33
CA ARG A 196 -16.37 1.47 13.28
C ARG A 196 -15.05 1.18 12.59
N LEU A 197 -15.08 0.45 11.46
CA LEU A 197 -13.87 0.17 10.68
C LEU A 197 -13.25 1.42 10.10
N SER A 198 -14.04 2.40 9.70
CA SER A 198 -13.55 3.68 9.16
C SER A 198 -12.69 4.45 10.17
N LEU A 199 -12.85 4.21 11.46
CA LEU A 199 -12.08 4.83 12.56
C LEU A 199 -10.93 3.94 13.03
N VAL A 200 -11.22 2.66 13.29
CA VAL A 200 -10.25 1.72 13.89
C VAL A 200 -9.14 1.37 12.90
N THR A 201 -9.49 1.10 11.65
CA THR A 201 -8.50 0.64 10.65
C THR A 201 -7.44 1.69 10.33
N PRO A 202 -7.75 2.97 10.07
CA PRO A 202 -6.73 3.98 9.82
C PRO A 202 -5.74 4.12 10.97
N LEU A 203 -6.22 4.08 12.22
CA LEU A 203 -5.36 4.14 13.41
C LEU A 203 -4.44 2.92 13.50
N LEU A 204 -4.96 1.74 13.22
CA LEU A 204 -4.17 0.51 13.19
C LEU A 204 -3.09 0.56 12.09
N LEU A 205 -3.45 0.98 10.89
CA LEU A 205 -2.53 1.10 9.76
C LEU A 205 -1.43 2.13 10.06
N LEU A 206 -1.79 3.28 10.61
CA LEU A 206 -0.84 4.32 11.04
C LEU A 206 0.10 3.79 12.12
N GLY A 207 -0.41 3.16 13.16
CA GLY A 207 0.39 2.61 14.24
C GLY A 207 1.41 1.59 13.73
N LEU A 208 0.96 0.59 12.97
CA LEU A 208 1.84 -0.44 12.40
C LEU A 208 2.87 0.13 11.43
N GLY A 209 2.44 1.04 10.55
CA GLY A 209 3.31 1.64 9.55
C GLY A 209 4.37 2.56 10.16
N LEU A 210 4.02 3.36 11.17
CA LEU A 210 4.97 4.24 11.87
C LEU A 210 5.98 3.43 12.69
N VAL A 211 5.52 2.42 13.44
CA VAL A 211 6.40 1.54 14.23
C VAL A 211 7.37 0.80 13.32
N SER A 212 6.93 0.41 12.11
CA SER A 212 7.77 -0.35 11.18
C SER A 212 9.06 0.37 10.77
N VAL A 213 9.03 1.69 10.68
CA VAL A 213 10.18 2.50 10.21
C VAL A 213 10.87 3.26 11.33
N PHE A 214 10.32 3.23 12.56
CA PHE A 214 10.88 3.98 13.67
C PHE A 214 12.30 3.53 14.01
N GLY A 215 13.27 4.44 13.88
CA GLY A 215 14.69 4.16 14.19
C GLY A 215 15.43 3.21 13.23
N VAL A 216 14.76 2.72 12.16
CA VAL A 216 15.38 1.81 11.19
C VAL A 216 16.37 2.56 10.31
N GLU A 217 16.01 3.72 9.78
CA GLU A 217 16.90 4.52 8.96
C GLU A 217 17.81 5.37 9.86
N ARG A 218 19.13 5.16 9.77
CA ARG A 218 20.09 6.02 10.46
C ARG A 218 20.12 7.36 9.75
N ARG A 219 20.07 8.46 10.49
CA ARG A 219 20.30 9.80 9.97
C ARG A 219 21.63 9.79 9.24
N THR A 220 21.65 10.18 8.00
CA THR A 220 22.90 10.40 7.26
C THR A 220 23.58 11.55 7.94
N THR A 221 24.49 11.25 8.86
CA THR A 221 25.39 12.25 9.46
C THR A 221 26.21 12.78 8.28
N GLY A 222 26.03 14.06 7.98
CA GLY A 222 26.52 14.72 6.79
C GLY A 222 28.02 14.61 6.53
N LEU A 223 28.47 13.47 6.05
CA LEU A 223 29.62 13.42 5.16
C LEU A 223 29.04 13.67 3.74
N MET A 224 28.77 14.94 3.42
CA MET A 224 28.99 15.39 2.07
C MET A 224 30.45 15.09 1.81
N LEU A 225 30.77 14.01 1.11
CA LEU A 225 32.04 13.86 0.46
C LEU A 225 32.25 15.14 -0.34
N PRO A 226 33.37 15.86 -0.15
CA PRO A 226 33.69 17.03 -0.96
C PRO A 226 33.55 16.60 -2.42
N ALA A 227 33.04 17.49 -3.27
CA ALA A 227 32.69 17.21 -4.66
C ALA A 227 33.88 16.72 -5.55
N GLY A 228 35.06 16.49 -4.97
CA GLY A 228 36.27 15.99 -5.63
C GLY A 228 36.65 14.54 -5.32
N LEU A 229 35.93 13.82 -4.44
CA LEU A 229 36.25 12.44 -4.03
C LEU A 229 35.14 11.45 -4.35
N VAL A 230 34.45 11.62 -5.49
CA VAL A 230 33.59 10.59 -6.05
C VAL A 230 34.53 9.57 -6.70
N PRO A 231 34.53 8.28 -6.22
CA PRO A 231 35.29 7.24 -6.91
C PRO A 231 34.83 7.16 -8.37
N PRO A 232 35.73 6.97 -9.34
CA PRO A 232 35.38 6.94 -10.76
C PRO A 232 34.42 5.83 -11.19
N ASP A 233 34.10 4.88 -10.29
CA ASP A 233 33.23 3.73 -10.53
C ASP A 233 31.80 3.87 -9.99
N VAL A 234 31.34 5.04 -9.58
CA VAL A 234 29.92 5.22 -9.34
C VAL A 234 29.21 5.26 -10.70
N PRO A 235 28.42 4.22 -11.05
CA PRO A 235 27.74 4.21 -12.35
C PRO A 235 26.92 5.49 -12.48
N GLN A 236 27.19 6.26 -13.53
CA GLN A 236 26.47 7.51 -13.84
C GLN A 236 24.96 7.18 -13.79
N ARG A 237 24.25 7.85 -12.90
CA ARG A 237 22.81 7.67 -12.73
C ARG A 237 22.13 8.12 -14.03
N LEU A 238 21.90 7.17 -14.89
CA LEU A 238 21.27 7.39 -16.19
C LEU A 238 19.86 8.00 -16.02
N ALA A 239 19.53 8.94 -16.87
CA ALA A 239 18.17 9.48 -16.92
C ALA A 239 17.21 8.37 -17.36
N LEU A 240 15.95 8.39 -16.86
CA LEU A 240 14.92 7.38 -17.14
C LEU A 240 14.83 6.96 -18.63
N PRO A 241 14.88 7.87 -19.62
CA PRO A 241 14.87 7.48 -21.03
C PRO A 241 16.12 6.71 -21.46
N GLN A 242 17.28 6.99 -20.86
CA GLN A 242 18.53 6.27 -21.14
C GLN A 242 18.52 4.86 -20.51
N LEU A 243 17.90 4.70 -19.34
CA LEU A 243 17.66 3.40 -18.71
C LEU A 243 16.72 2.52 -19.54
N LEU A 244 15.65 3.09 -20.08
CA LEU A 244 14.70 2.37 -20.96
C LEU A 244 15.38 1.96 -22.29
N LEU A 245 16.27 2.79 -22.83
CA LEU A 245 17.06 2.47 -24.01
C LEU A 245 18.05 1.33 -23.73
N GLN A 246 18.72 1.33 -22.56
CA GLN A 246 19.63 0.26 -22.18
C GLN A 246 18.90 -1.06 -21.86
N LEU A 247 17.69 -1.02 -21.29
CA LEU A 247 16.85 -2.21 -21.10
C LEU A 247 16.51 -2.88 -22.44
N ARG A 248 16.41 -2.09 -23.53
CA ARG A 248 16.14 -2.62 -24.88
C ARG A 248 17.34 -3.37 -25.48
N THR A 249 18.56 -3.11 -25.01
CA THR A 249 19.79 -3.78 -25.48
C THR A 249 20.11 -5.06 -24.70
N ILE A 250 19.41 -5.34 -23.60
CA ILE A 250 19.58 -6.57 -22.81
C ILE A 250 18.64 -7.65 -23.37
N PRO A 251 19.17 -8.76 -23.98
CA PRO A 251 18.33 -9.76 -24.65
C PRO A 251 17.29 -10.43 -23.73
N GLN A 252 17.54 -10.44 -22.42
CA GLN A 252 16.64 -11.02 -21.42
C GLN A 252 15.50 -10.06 -20.99
N ALA A 253 15.72 -8.74 -21.05
CA ALA A 253 14.69 -7.76 -20.69
C ALA A 253 13.52 -7.74 -21.69
N GLY A 254 13.79 -8.00 -22.97
CA GLY A 254 12.75 -8.13 -24.00
C GLY A 254 11.81 -9.32 -23.77
N ARG A 255 12.31 -10.40 -23.17
CA ARG A 255 11.48 -11.56 -22.81
C ARG A 255 10.59 -11.29 -21.59
N PHE A 256 11.05 -10.47 -20.64
CA PHE A 256 10.25 -10.05 -19.48
C PHE A 256 9.16 -9.03 -19.83
N LEU A 257 9.42 -8.13 -20.78
CA LEU A 257 8.43 -7.14 -21.23
C LEU A 257 7.36 -7.74 -22.16
N GLY A 258 7.61 -8.89 -22.78
CA GLY A 258 6.64 -9.60 -23.62
C GLY A 258 5.70 -10.54 -22.86
N VAL A 259 5.87 -10.69 -21.54
CA VAL A 259 5.04 -11.54 -20.66
C VAL A 259 4.13 -10.69 -19.75
N LEU A 260 4.25 -9.37 -19.74
CA LEU A 260 3.35 -8.40 -19.09
C LEU A 260 2.38 -7.80 -20.10
#